data_0fa559876425faa60179325b9d70c76c
#
_entry.id   0fa559876425faa60179325b9d70c76c
#
_cell.length_a   1.000
_cell.length_b   1.000
_cell.length_c   1.000
_cell.angle_alpha   90.00
_cell.angle_beta   90.00
_cell.angle_gamma   90.00
#
_symmetry.space_group_name_H-M   'P 1'
#
loop_
_entity.id
_entity.type
_entity.pdbx_description
1 polymer ?
#
loop_
_entity_poly.entity_id
_entity_poly.type
_entity_poly.pdbx_seq_one_letter_code
_entity_poly.pdbx_strand_id
1 'polypeptide(L)'
;KHGPIEAWIIDDTSFPKKGRHSVGVARQYCGQLGKQDNCQVAVSLSLATHAASLPVFYRLYLPDDWAADRVCRRKAGVPEEITFQSKPEIALDQIRQAVAAGLPRGSVVMDVGYGNDTQLRAGVSQLGLSYLAGIQANTSVWAQGALPRPPKAWSGRGRPPKLIRRDEQHQP
;
A
#
# COMPACT_ATOMS: atom_id res chain seq x y z
N LYS A 1 14.94 -8.12 -26.50
CA LYS A 1 13.57 -8.50 -26.10
C LYS A 1 13.63 -8.94 -24.65
N HIS A 2 12.90 -8.30 -23.76
CA HIS A 2 13.04 -8.46 -22.30
C HIS A 2 12.09 -9.52 -21.71
N GLY A 3 11.44 -10.33 -22.54
CA GLY A 3 10.48 -11.35 -22.12
C GLY A 3 9.09 -10.78 -21.71
N PRO A 4 8.16 -11.64 -21.29
CA PRO A 4 6.85 -11.23 -20.80
C PRO A 4 6.95 -10.53 -19.44
N ILE A 5 5.98 -9.69 -19.11
CA ILE A 5 5.84 -9.11 -17.76
C ILE A 5 5.40 -10.22 -16.81
N GLU A 6 6.15 -10.42 -15.74
CA GLU A 6 5.90 -11.43 -14.72
C GLU A 6 5.30 -10.82 -13.45
N ALA A 7 5.77 -9.63 -13.10
CA ALA A 7 5.35 -8.94 -11.89
C ALA A 7 5.10 -7.45 -12.06
N TRP A 8 4.19 -6.93 -11.24
CA TRP A 8 3.98 -5.52 -10.93
C TRP A 8 4.46 -5.28 -9.51
N ILE A 9 5.58 -4.58 -9.34
CA ILE A 9 6.22 -4.38 -8.04
C ILE A 9 5.77 -3.04 -7.48
N ILE A 10 5.18 -3.06 -6.27
CA ILE A 10 4.86 -1.87 -5.47
C ILE A 10 5.94 -1.70 -4.43
N ASP A 11 6.54 -0.51 -4.40
CA ASP A 11 7.60 -0.19 -3.44
C ASP A 11 7.69 1.32 -3.16
N ASP A 12 8.39 1.66 -2.07
CA ASP A 12 8.71 3.02 -1.67
C ASP A 12 10.10 3.42 -2.17
N THR A 13 10.18 4.58 -2.81
CA THR A 13 11.47 5.21 -3.11
C THR A 13 11.65 6.44 -2.22
N SER A 14 12.72 6.46 -1.42
CA SER A 14 12.99 7.54 -0.48
C SER A 14 14.10 8.47 -1.01
N PHE A 15 13.91 9.77 -0.79
CA PHE A 15 14.86 10.81 -1.18
C PHE A 15 15.28 11.61 0.05
N PRO A 16 16.48 11.37 0.63
CA PRO A 16 16.97 12.14 1.78
C PRO A 16 17.01 13.63 1.48
N LYS A 17 16.61 14.45 2.44
CA LYS A 17 16.60 15.92 2.32
C LYS A 17 17.22 16.57 3.55
N LYS A 18 18.00 17.62 3.34
CA LYS A 18 18.55 18.44 4.43
C LYS A 18 17.56 19.54 4.88
N GLY A 19 16.76 20.06 3.96
CA GLY A 19 15.81 21.14 4.21
C GLY A 19 14.40 20.65 4.56
N ARG A 20 13.52 21.58 4.94
CA ARG A 20 12.13 21.31 5.34
C ARG A 20 11.09 21.86 4.35
N HIS A 21 11.52 22.42 3.21
CA HIS A 21 10.62 23.13 2.28
C HIS A 21 10.22 22.31 1.05
N SER A 22 10.85 21.13 0.82
CA SER A 22 10.44 20.26 -0.27
C SER A 22 9.07 19.65 0.02
N VAL A 23 8.19 19.59 -0.98
CA VAL A 23 6.84 19.05 -0.84
C VAL A 23 6.87 17.63 -0.25
N GLY A 24 6.09 17.39 0.80
CA GLY A 24 5.98 16.05 1.43
C GLY A 24 7.22 15.63 2.24
N VAL A 25 8.19 16.54 2.47
CA VAL A 25 9.33 16.22 3.31
C VAL A 25 8.89 16.11 4.78
N ALA A 26 9.25 15.01 5.41
CA ALA A 26 8.98 14.75 6.82
C ALA A 26 10.02 13.80 7.40
N ARG A 27 10.05 13.71 8.76
CA ARG A 27 10.80 12.65 9.44
C ARG A 27 10.01 11.34 9.32
N GLN A 28 10.44 10.49 8.41
CA GLN A 28 9.82 9.20 8.11
C GLN A 28 10.89 8.16 7.78
N TYR A 29 10.51 6.89 7.62
CA TYR A 29 11.47 5.86 7.26
C TYR A 29 12.07 6.17 5.88
N CYS A 30 13.38 6.24 5.83
CA CYS A 30 14.15 6.48 4.62
C CYS A 30 14.87 5.19 4.23
N GLY A 31 14.34 4.45 3.25
CA GLY A 31 14.90 3.17 2.82
C GLY A 31 16.36 3.27 2.36
N GLN A 32 16.75 4.38 1.72
CA GLN A 32 18.14 4.63 1.33
C GLN A 32 19.12 4.68 2.51
N LEU A 33 18.65 5.13 3.68
CA LEU A 33 19.48 5.28 4.88
C LEU A 33 19.25 4.15 5.90
N GLY A 34 18.24 3.29 5.68
CA GLY A 34 17.86 2.22 6.59
C GLY A 34 17.36 2.68 7.97
N LYS A 35 16.92 3.94 8.10
CA LYS A 35 16.48 4.55 9.36
C LYS A 35 15.43 5.63 9.15
N GLN A 36 14.82 6.10 10.24
CA GLN A 36 13.99 7.30 10.19
C GLN A 36 14.86 8.55 10.05
N ASP A 37 14.62 9.30 8.99
CA ASP A 37 15.33 10.55 8.70
C ASP A 37 14.42 11.52 7.94
N ASN A 38 14.90 12.75 7.73
CA ASN A 38 14.21 13.76 6.95
C ASN A 38 14.29 13.42 5.46
N CYS A 39 13.18 13.00 4.88
CA CYS A 39 13.12 12.57 3.49
C CYS A 39 11.76 12.83 2.84
N GLN A 40 11.73 12.83 1.51
CA GLN A 40 10.53 12.63 0.72
C GLN A 40 10.40 11.13 0.41
N VAL A 41 9.19 10.65 0.25
CA VAL A 41 8.92 9.27 -0.17
C VAL A 41 7.98 9.30 -1.36
N ALA A 42 8.27 8.51 -2.37
CA ALA A 42 7.37 8.27 -3.49
C ALA A 42 6.97 6.80 -3.53
N VAL A 43 5.70 6.55 -3.73
CA VAL A 43 5.18 5.21 -4.05
C VAL A 43 5.39 4.97 -5.54
N SER A 44 5.95 3.85 -5.90
CA SER A 44 6.21 3.46 -7.28
C SER A 44 5.53 2.15 -7.65
N LEU A 45 5.11 2.04 -8.91
CA LEU A 45 4.75 0.79 -9.54
C LEU A 45 5.71 0.51 -10.68
N SER A 46 6.37 -0.65 -10.63
CA SER A 46 7.31 -1.10 -11.66
C SER A 46 6.80 -2.36 -12.34
N LEU A 47 7.00 -2.44 -13.66
CA LEU A 47 6.83 -3.68 -14.40
C LEU A 47 8.14 -4.45 -14.39
N ALA A 48 8.09 -5.74 -14.10
CA ALA A 48 9.26 -6.58 -14.04
C ALA A 48 9.14 -7.83 -14.92
N THR A 49 10.26 -8.17 -15.53
CA THR A 49 10.52 -9.44 -16.20
C THR A 49 11.63 -10.15 -15.44
N HIS A 50 12.00 -11.37 -15.82
CA HIS A 50 13.16 -12.07 -15.25
C HIS A 50 14.49 -11.30 -15.45
N ALA A 51 14.56 -10.40 -16.44
CA ALA A 51 15.81 -9.73 -16.84
C ALA A 51 15.88 -8.24 -16.44
N ALA A 52 14.74 -7.58 -16.21
CA ALA A 52 14.72 -6.14 -15.97
C ALA A 52 13.46 -5.70 -15.21
N SER A 53 13.56 -4.55 -14.56
CA SER A 53 12.44 -3.84 -13.94
C SER A 53 12.41 -2.40 -14.42
N LEU A 54 11.21 -1.91 -14.74
CA LEU A 54 10.99 -0.54 -15.21
C LEU A 54 9.86 0.10 -14.40
N PRO A 55 10.13 1.18 -13.65
CA PRO A 55 9.07 1.95 -13.01
C PRO A 55 8.22 2.66 -14.06
N VAL A 56 6.90 2.48 -13.97
CA VAL A 56 5.92 3.07 -14.90
C VAL A 56 5.06 4.14 -14.26
N PHE A 57 4.91 4.08 -12.94
CA PHE A 57 4.24 5.12 -12.16
C PHE A 57 5.06 5.51 -10.94
N TYR A 58 5.05 6.81 -10.65
CA TYR A 58 5.56 7.40 -9.42
C TYR A 58 4.56 8.41 -8.90
N ARG A 59 4.29 8.36 -7.60
CA ARG A 59 3.51 9.40 -6.92
C ARG A 59 4.18 9.78 -5.61
N LEU A 60 4.47 11.06 -5.44
CA LEU A 60 4.99 11.59 -4.19
C LEU A 60 3.94 11.42 -3.09
N TYR A 61 4.34 10.79 -1.98
CA TYR A 61 3.53 10.69 -0.78
C TYR A 61 3.50 12.04 -0.07
N LEU A 62 2.30 12.52 0.20
CA LEU A 62 2.08 13.73 0.97
C LEU A 62 1.63 13.33 2.38
N PRO A 63 2.50 13.44 3.43
CA PRO A 63 2.13 13.12 4.80
C PRO A 63 0.91 13.92 5.26
N ASP A 64 0.14 13.40 6.22
CA ASP A 64 -1.11 14.02 6.69
C ASP A 64 -0.90 15.45 7.21
N ASP A 65 0.16 15.68 7.98
CA ASP A 65 0.54 17.03 8.45
C ASP A 65 0.75 18.01 7.28
N TRP A 66 1.37 17.55 6.18
CA TRP A 66 1.54 18.33 4.96
C TRP A 66 0.21 18.58 4.26
N ALA A 67 -0.65 17.57 4.19
CA ALA A 67 -1.96 17.68 3.55
C ALA A 67 -2.87 18.65 4.30
N ALA A 68 -2.77 18.69 5.63
CA ALA A 68 -3.54 19.58 6.48
C ALA A 68 -3.04 21.04 6.48
N ASP A 69 -1.73 21.28 6.26
CA ASP A 69 -1.13 22.63 6.29
C ASP A 69 -1.36 23.39 4.97
N ARG A 70 -2.48 24.11 4.91
CA ARG A 70 -2.85 24.94 3.74
C ARG A 70 -1.83 26.04 3.43
N VAL A 71 -1.14 26.57 4.44
CA VAL A 71 -0.15 27.64 4.25
C VAL A 71 1.10 27.08 3.59
N CYS A 72 1.62 25.97 4.11
CA CYS A 72 2.76 25.28 3.57
C CYS A 72 2.49 24.80 2.12
N ARG A 73 1.33 24.20 1.88
CA ARG A 73 0.89 23.76 0.56
C ARG A 73 0.89 24.87 -0.47
N ARG A 74 0.25 26.01 -0.14
CA ARG A 74 0.19 27.16 -1.05
C ARG A 74 1.57 27.72 -1.35
N LYS A 75 2.42 27.85 -0.32
CA LYS A 75 3.80 28.33 -0.47
C LYS A 75 4.65 27.41 -1.34
N ALA A 76 4.41 26.11 -1.26
CA ALA A 76 5.11 25.09 -2.03
C ALA A 76 4.49 24.80 -3.42
N GLY A 77 3.39 25.47 -3.78
CA GLY A 77 2.70 25.28 -5.06
C GLY A 77 1.97 23.93 -5.18
N VAL A 78 1.56 23.33 -4.05
CA VAL A 78 0.77 22.08 -4.09
C VAL A 78 -0.65 22.39 -4.54
N PRO A 79 -1.14 21.78 -5.64
CA PRO A 79 -2.50 21.98 -6.14
C PRO A 79 -3.57 21.69 -5.08
N GLU A 80 -4.70 22.41 -5.12
CA GLU A 80 -5.76 22.26 -4.10
C GLU A 80 -6.46 20.89 -4.17
N GLU A 81 -6.55 20.31 -5.36
CA GLU A 81 -7.14 19.00 -5.60
C GLU A 81 -6.32 17.83 -5.03
N ILE A 82 -5.06 18.04 -4.69
CA ILE A 82 -4.23 17.01 -4.04
C ILE A 82 -4.66 16.89 -2.58
N THR A 83 -5.26 15.78 -2.25
CA THR A 83 -5.68 15.44 -0.88
C THR A 83 -4.76 14.38 -0.27
N PHE A 84 -4.88 14.18 1.04
CA PHE A 84 -4.20 13.08 1.72
C PHE A 84 -4.65 11.74 1.14
N GLN A 85 -3.68 10.89 0.87
CA GLN A 85 -3.87 9.46 0.59
C GLN A 85 -2.78 8.69 1.31
N SER A 86 -3.14 7.59 1.94
CA SER A 86 -2.17 6.64 2.47
C SER A 86 -1.38 5.99 1.33
N LYS A 87 -0.19 5.47 1.64
CA LYS A 87 0.62 4.80 0.62
C LYS A 87 -0.10 3.61 -0.05
N PRO A 88 -0.83 2.73 0.69
CA PRO A 88 -1.64 1.68 0.06
C PRO A 88 -2.73 2.21 -0.88
N GLU A 89 -3.38 3.34 -0.57
CA GLU A 89 -4.35 3.96 -1.48
C GLU A 89 -3.69 4.47 -2.75
N ILE A 90 -2.52 5.11 -2.63
CA ILE A 90 -1.72 5.53 -3.79
C ILE A 90 -1.34 4.33 -4.66
N ALA A 91 -0.87 3.24 -4.03
CA ALA A 91 -0.52 2.01 -4.74
C ALA A 91 -1.72 1.42 -5.50
N LEU A 92 -2.88 1.35 -4.86
CA LEU A 92 -4.10 0.84 -5.49
C LEU A 92 -4.53 1.70 -6.68
N ASP A 93 -4.42 3.03 -6.56
CA ASP A 93 -4.72 3.95 -7.66
C ASP A 93 -3.76 3.75 -8.84
N GLN A 94 -2.47 3.55 -8.60
CA GLN A 94 -1.49 3.25 -9.65
C GLN A 94 -1.80 1.91 -10.34
N ILE A 95 -2.18 0.88 -9.59
CA ILE A 95 -2.59 -0.41 -10.14
C ILE A 95 -3.84 -0.25 -11.02
N ARG A 96 -4.85 0.51 -10.56
CA ARG A 96 -6.05 0.80 -11.35
C ARG A 96 -5.71 1.53 -12.66
N GLN A 97 -4.83 2.53 -12.59
CA GLN A 97 -4.35 3.25 -13.77
C GLN A 97 -3.62 2.33 -14.75
N ALA A 98 -2.77 1.43 -14.24
CA ALA A 98 -2.06 0.45 -15.07
C ALA A 98 -3.02 -0.52 -15.77
N VAL A 99 -4.06 -1.00 -15.08
CA VAL A 99 -5.12 -1.83 -15.68
C VAL A 99 -5.89 -1.04 -16.74
N ALA A 100 -6.29 0.20 -16.44
CA ALA A 100 -7.04 1.05 -17.36
C ALA A 100 -6.21 1.42 -18.61
N ALA A 101 -4.89 1.56 -18.47
CA ALA A 101 -3.97 1.79 -19.58
C ALA A 101 -3.67 0.53 -20.41
N GLY A 102 -4.24 -0.63 -20.04
CA GLY A 102 -4.03 -1.88 -20.77
C GLY A 102 -2.61 -2.43 -20.66
N LEU A 103 -1.87 -2.11 -19.59
CA LEU A 103 -0.52 -2.64 -19.42
C LEU A 103 -0.53 -4.18 -19.29
N PRO A 104 0.51 -4.86 -19.82
CA PRO A 104 0.60 -6.32 -19.71
C PRO A 104 0.52 -6.76 -18.24
N ARG A 105 -0.36 -7.71 -17.95
CA ARG A 105 -0.64 -8.17 -16.59
C ARG A 105 0.52 -9.02 -16.05
N GLY A 106 0.80 -8.85 -14.75
CA GLY A 106 1.70 -9.66 -13.94
C GLY A 106 1.13 -9.84 -12.54
N SER A 107 1.75 -10.67 -11.73
CA SER A 107 1.40 -10.76 -10.30
C SER A 107 1.83 -9.50 -9.57
N VAL A 108 0.95 -8.92 -8.74
CA VAL A 108 1.31 -7.76 -7.91
C VAL A 108 2.17 -8.23 -6.73
N VAL A 109 3.37 -7.70 -6.63
CA VAL A 109 4.32 -8.03 -5.55
C VAL A 109 4.47 -6.81 -4.64
N MET A 110 4.32 -7.02 -3.35
CA MET A 110 4.38 -5.96 -2.36
C MET A 110 5.00 -6.45 -1.05
N ASP A 111 5.72 -5.57 -0.38
CA ASP A 111 6.33 -5.86 0.91
C ASP A 111 5.30 -5.85 2.07
N VAL A 112 5.79 -6.00 3.31
CA VAL A 112 4.95 -6.03 4.51
C VAL A 112 4.26 -4.70 4.79
N GLY A 113 4.82 -3.58 4.35
CA GLY A 113 4.25 -2.25 4.51
C GLY A 113 2.93 -2.09 3.75
N TYR A 114 2.85 -2.70 2.58
CA TYR A 114 1.66 -2.74 1.73
C TYR A 114 0.84 -4.00 1.96
N GLY A 115 1.50 -5.14 2.11
CA GLY A 115 0.86 -6.45 2.20
C GLY A 115 -0.05 -6.64 3.41
N ASN A 116 0.13 -5.89 4.48
CA ASN A 116 -0.79 -5.90 5.64
C ASN A 116 -2.10 -5.15 5.38
N ASP A 117 -2.16 -4.27 4.38
CA ASP A 117 -3.36 -3.50 4.09
C ASP A 117 -4.44 -4.37 3.41
N THR A 118 -5.56 -4.55 4.11
CA THR A 118 -6.66 -5.39 3.63
C THR A 118 -7.40 -4.79 2.44
N GLN A 119 -7.52 -3.45 2.39
CA GLN A 119 -8.22 -2.77 1.30
C GLN A 119 -7.42 -2.86 0.00
N LEU A 120 -6.10 -2.72 0.09
CA LEU A 120 -5.21 -2.91 -1.06
C LEU A 120 -5.35 -4.33 -1.62
N ARG A 121 -5.22 -5.37 -0.76
CA ARG A 121 -5.36 -6.77 -1.21
C ARG A 121 -6.73 -7.06 -1.83
N ALA A 122 -7.80 -6.56 -1.20
CA ALA A 122 -9.15 -6.70 -1.74
C ALA A 122 -9.31 -5.98 -3.09
N GLY A 123 -8.78 -4.76 -3.22
CA GLY A 123 -8.80 -4.00 -4.47
C GLY A 123 -8.05 -4.70 -5.59
N VAL A 124 -6.87 -5.25 -5.32
CA VAL A 124 -6.10 -6.05 -6.30
C VAL A 124 -6.90 -7.27 -6.77
N SER A 125 -7.52 -8.00 -5.83
CA SER A 125 -8.38 -9.15 -6.15
C SER A 125 -9.59 -8.76 -6.99
N GLN A 126 -10.25 -7.63 -6.70
CA GLN A 126 -11.38 -7.12 -7.48
C GLN A 126 -11.01 -6.76 -8.93
N LEU A 127 -9.76 -6.39 -9.17
CA LEU A 127 -9.23 -6.13 -10.51
C LEU A 127 -8.87 -7.42 -11.28
N GLY A 128 -9.09 -8.58 -10.67
CA GLY A 128 -8.76 -9.89 -11.26
C GLY A 128 -7.26 -10.12 -11.39
N LEU A 129 -6.46 -9.52 -10.49
CA LEU A 129 -5.01 -9.71 -10.41
C LEU A 129 -4.66 -10.64 -9.24
N SER A 130 -3.67 -11.51 -9.46
CA SER A 130 -3.02 -12.23 -8.37
C SER A 130 -1.99 -11.35 -7.68
N TYR A 131 -1.65 -11.69 -6.42
CA TYR A 131 -0.63 -10.96 -5.68
C TYR A 131 0.21 -11.87 -4.77
N LEU A 132 1.43 -11.42 -4.51
CA LEU A 132 2.33 -11.92 -3.47
C LEU A 132 2.55 -10.77 -2.49
N ALA A 133 2.13 -10.96 -1.24
CA ALA A 133 2.19 -9.93 -0.22
C ALA A 133 3.06 -10.38 0.96
N GLY A 134 4.04 -9.58 1.33
CA GLY A 134 4.69 -9.69 2.64
C GLY A 134 3.68 -9.46 3.75
N ILE A 135 3.73 -10.24 4.82
CA ILE A 135 2.90 -10.07 6.01
C ILE A 135 3.77 -10.09 7.25
N GLN A 136 3.30 -9.49 8.34
CA GLN A 136 3.98 -9.56 9.64
C GLN A 136 3.95 -11.00 10.20
N ALA A 137 5.00 -11.38 10.91
CA ALA A 137 5.13 -12.73 11.48
C ALA A 137 4.00 -13.10 12.46
N ASN A 138 3.36 -12.10 13.07
CA ASN A 138 2.22 -12.27 13.99
C ASN A 138 0.85 -12.20 13.29
N THR A 139 0.82 -12.13 11.96
CA THR A 139 -0.44 -12.10 11.20
C THR A 139 -1.13 -13.46 11.30
N SER A 140 -2.39 -13.44 11.75
CA SER A 140 -3.23 -14.63 11.73
C SER A 140 -3.70 -14.94 10.31
N VAL A 141 -3.46 -16.16 9.88
CA VAL A 141 -3.88 -16.66 8.56
C VAL A 141 -4.80 -17.87 8.70
N TRP A 142 -5.61 -18.09 7.69
CA TRP A 142 -6.47 -19.28 7.59
C TRP A 142 -5.71 -20.41 6.91
N ALA A 143 -5.89 -21.63 7.40
CA ALA A 143 -5.37 -22.79 6.68
C ALA A 143 -6.04 -22.92 5.30
N GLN A 144 -5.33 -23.52 4.36
CA GLN A 144 -5.88 -23.75 3.02
C GLN A 144 -7.18 -24.54 3.10
N GLY A 145 -8.23 -24.02 2.44
CA GLY A 145 -9.57 -24.62 2.47
C GLY A 145 -10.41 -24.29 3.71
N ALA A 146 -9.84 -23.62 4.72
CA ALA A 146 -10.62 -23.15 5.87
C ALA A 146 -11.40 -21.90 5.48
N LEU A 147 -12.70 -21.88 5.79
CA LEU A 147 -13.56 -20.71 5.61
C LEU A 147 -13.75 -19.97 6.93
N PRO A 148 -13.60 -18.63 6.94
CA PRO A 148 -13.89 -17.84 8.12
C PRO A 148 -15.35 -18.01 8.54
N ARG A 149 -15.59 -18.25 9.81
CA ARG A 149 -16.95 -18.31 10.37
C ARG A 149 -17.38 -16.92 10.86
N PRO A 150 -18.67 -16.59 10.79
CA PRO A 150 -19.17 -15.31 11.29
C PRO A 150 -18.87 -15.15 12.78
N PRO A 151 -18.88 -13.91 13.28
CA PRO A 151 -18.82 -13.66 14.72
C PRO A 151 -19.85 -14.46 15.50
N LYS A 152 -19.60 -14.70 16.81
CA LYS A 152 -20.63 -15.30 17.69
C LYS A 152 -21.90 -14.44 17.66
N ALA A 153 -23.04 -15.09 17.78
CA ALA A 153 -24.30 -14.39 17.95
C ALA A 153 -24.21 -13.49 19.21
N TRP A 154 -24.69 -12.27 19.10
CA TRP A 154 -24.69 -11.34 20.21
C TRP A 154 -25.70 -11.78 21.27
N SER A 155 -25.26 -11.83 22.52
CA SER A 155 -26.10 -12.23 23.67
C SER A 155 -27.04 -11.13 24.16
N GLY A 156 -27.02 -9.93 23.55
CA GLY A 156 -27.80 -8.77 23.98
C GLY A 156 -27.13 -7.96 25.11
N ARG A 157 -25.95 -8.36 25.59
CA ARG A 157 -25.19 -7.65 26.63
C ARG A 157 -23.81 -7.28 26.14
N GLY A 158 -23.34 -6.07 26.45
CA GLY A 158 -22.02 -5.56 26.03
C GLY A 158 -21.94 -5.23 24.55
N ARG A 159 -20.70 -5.08 24.06
CA ARG A 159 -20.44 -4.75 22.65
C ARG A 159 -20.68 -5.97 21.75
N PRO A 160 -21.41 -5.84 20.62
CA PRO A 160 -21.59 -6.93 19.68
C PRO A 160 -20.24 -7.49 19.18
N PRO A 161 -20.08 -8.83 19.13
CA PRO A 161 -18.88 -9.44 18.59
C PRO A 161 -18.68 -9.07 17.10
N LYS A 162 -17.47 -8.67 16.74
CA LYS A 162 -17.13 -8.31 15.35
C LYS A 162 -16.08 -9.23 14.73
N LEU A 163 -15.36 -10.02 15.56
CA LEU A 163 -14.25 -10.84 15.10
C LEU A 163 -14.77 -12.16 14.52
N ILE A 164 -14.31 -12.46 13.30
CA ILE A 164 -14.55 -13.75 12.64
C ILE A 164 -13.80 -14.86 13.38
N ARG A 165 -14.36 -16.06 13.37
CA ARG A 165 -13.82 -17.21 14.10
C ARG A 165 -13.17 -18.23 13.17
N ARG A 166 -12.15 -18.93 13.68
CA ARG A 166 -11.52 -20.05 12.98
C ARG A 166 -12.34 -21.34 13.07
N ASP A 167 -12.94 -21.57 14.20
CA ASP A 167 -13.75 -22.75 14.52
C ASP A 167 -14.84 -22.38 15.54
N GLU A 168 -15.62 -23.36 15.98
CA GLU A 168 -16.70 -23.12 16.94
C GLU A 168 -16.20 -22.81 18.35
N GLN A 169 -15.03 -23.31 18.71
CA GLN A 169 -14.45 -23.16 20.05
C GLN A 169 -13.60 -21.91 20.18
N HIS A 170 -13.11 -21.38 19.06
CA HIS A 170 -12.21 -20.23 19.05
C HIS A 170 -12.92 -19.00 19.64
N GLN A 171 -12.36 -18.50 20.72
CA GLN A 171 -12.67 -17.19 21.27
C GLN A 171 -11.60 -16.21 20.78
N PRO A 172 -11.99 -15.03 20.26
CA PRO A 172 -11.04 -14.00 19.85
C PRO A 172 -10.29 -13.44 21.05
#